data_178b3ac56103394662bfd525406a2b02
#
_entry.id   178b3ac56103394662bfd525406a2b02
#
_cell.length_a   1.000
_cell.length_b   1.000
_cell.length_c   1.000
_cell.angle_alpha   90.00
_cell.angle_beta   90.00
_cell.angle_gamma   90.00
#
_symmetry.space_group_name_H-M   'P 1'
#
loop_
_entity.id
_entity.type
_entity.pdbx_description
1 polymer ?
#
loop_
_entity_poly.entity_id
_entity_poly.type
_entity_poly.pdbx_seq_one_letter_code
_entity_poly.pdbx_strand_id
1 'polypeptide(L)'
;MIQQKRGKGSPRYRAPSFRYKGRACFPMHENKAMTATISDILHSSGHSAPLIEMEYSNGETGLLQAPEGVKAGDKIEIGNNVEIKAGNILPLKNIPEGASIYNIEANPGDGGKFVRASGGFAKIITKTEDGIVVELPSSKRRTFLPECRAIIGIIAGSGRLEKPFLKAGTKFFAMRAKNK
;
A
#
# COMPACT_ATOMS: atom_id res chain seq x y z
N MET A 1 -0.24 -11.67 18.09
CA MET A 1 -0.16 -13.14 18.25
C MET A 1 0.71 -13.67 17.11
N ILE A 2 1.68 -14.51 17.42
CA ILE A 2 2.59 -15.07 16.42
C ILE A 2 1.97 -16.35 15.88
N GLN A 3 1.23 -16.26 14.77
CA GLN A 3 0.57 -17.40 14.12
C GLN A 3 1.57 -18.49 13.68
N GLN A 4 2.80 -18.10 13.35
CA GLN A 4 3.83 -19.04 12.90
C GLN A 4 4.43 -19.90 14.02
N LYS A 5 4.23 -19.57 15.28
CA LYS A 5 4.58 -20.43 16.42
C LYS A 5 3.62 -21.59 16.62
N ARG A 6 2.46 -21.59 15.97
CA ARG A 6 1.51 -22.67 15.98
C ARG A 6 2.15 -23.91 15.38
N GLY A 7 2.03 -25.08 16.02
CA GLY A 7 2.68 -26.31 15.57
C GLY A 7 4.22 -26.22 15.57
N LYS A 8 4.82 -25.40 16.45
CA LYS A 8 6.27 -25.18 16.56
C LYS A 8 6.92 -24.71 15.24
N GLY A 9 6.16 -23.99 14.40
CA GLY A 9 6.67 -23.47 13.13
C GLY A 9 6.89 -24.53 12.03
N SER A 10 6.21 -25.68 12.13
CA SER A 10 6.29 -26.73 11.12
C SER A 10 5.83 -26.21 9.73
N PRO A 11 6.23 -26.87 8.62
CA PRO A 11 5.89 -26.45 7.25
C PRO A 11 4.39 -26.21 7.01
N ARG A 12 3.53 -26.96 7.70
CA ARG A 12 2.07 -26.82 7.63
C ARG A 12 1.56 -25.44 8.08
N TYR A 13 2.26 -24.81 9.00
CA TYR A 13 1.87 -23.51 9.57
C TYR A 13 2.78 -22.36 9.11
N ARG A 14 3.76 -22.66 8.29
CA ARG A 14 4.71 -21.67 7.75
C ARG A 14 4.10 -21.00 6.52
N ALA A 15 4.21 -19.67 6.45
CA ALA A 15 3.83 -18.93 5.26
C ALA A 15 4.75 -19.31 4.08
N PRO A 16 4.20 -19.56 2.86
CA PRO A 16 4.99 -19.93 1.69
C PRO A 16 5.69 -18.69 1.10
N SER A 17 6.63 -18.11 1.84
CA SER A 17 7.33 -16.87 1.47
C SER A 17 8.13 -16.98 0.17
N PHE A 18 8.51 -18.19 -0.24
CA PHE A 18 9.19 -18.45 -1.51
C PHE A 18 8.32 -18.13 -2.75
N ARG A 19 7.00 -17.96 -2.57
CA ARG A 19 6.05 -17.55 -3.62
C ARG A 19 5.82 -16.04 -3.68
N TYR A 20 6.43 -15.27 -2.77
CA TYR A 20 6.25 -13.83 -2.74
C TYR A 20 7.12 -13.19 -3.82
N LYS A 21 6.57 -12.21 -4.53
CA LYS A 21 7.28 -11.51 -5.60
C LYS A 21 8.37 -10.56 -5.08
N GLY A 22 8.18 -10.03 -3.89
CA GLY A 22 9.14 -9.11 -3.28
C GLY A 22 8.48 -8.20 -2.26
N ARG A 23 9.28 -7.26 -1.75
CA ARG A 23 8.82 -6.22 -0.83
C ARG A 23 8.32 -5.02 -1.62
N ALA A 24 7.07 -4.64 -1.42
CA ALA A 24 6.55 -3.39 -1.95
C ALA A 24 6.96 -2.23 -1.04
N CYS A 25 7.78 -1.31 -1.52
CA CYS A 25 8.25 -0.13 -0.78
C CYS A 25 8.57 1.01 -1.75
N PHE A 26 8.51 2.24 -1.26
CA PHE A 26 8.99 3.39 -2.02
C PHE A 26 10.48 3.29 -2.31
N PRO A 27 10.94 3.89 -3.42
CA PRO A 27 12.38 4.01 -3.68
C PRO A 27 13.04 4.83 -2.57
N MET A 28 14.29 4.45 -2.24
CA MET A 28 15.04 5.11 -1.16
C MET A 28 15.53 6.52 -1.52
N HIS A 29 15.40 6.92 -2.77
CA HIS A 29 15.89 8.24 -3.21
C HIS A 29 15.04 9.35 -2.62
N GLU A 30 15.69 10.17 -1.80
CA GLU A 30 15.09 11.32 -1.15
C GLU A 30 14.74 12.41 -2.16
N ASN A 31 13.47 12.79 -2.20
CA ASN A 31 12.92 14.06 -2.75
C ASN A 31 13.36 14.50 -4.16
N LYS A 32 14.04 13.69 -4.95
CA LYS A 32 14.31 14.00 -6.36
C LYS A 32 13.04 13.69 -7.18
N ALA A 33 12.68 14.63 -8.04
CA ALA A 33 11.65 14.39 -9.04
C ALA A 33 12.07 13.20 -9.91
N MET A 34 11.26 12.16 -9.93
CA MET A 34 11.54 10.92 -10.64
C MET A 34 10.26 10.44 -11.33
N THR A 35 10.40 9.92 -12.53
CA THR A 35 9.31 9.28 -13.25
C THR A 35 9.56 7.78 -13.29
N ALA A 36 8.51 6.99 -13.07
CA ALA A 36 8.52 5.55 -13.22
C ALA A 36 7.49 5.14 -14.26
N THR A 37 7.80 4.14 -15.06
CA THR A 37 6.85 3.52 -15.99
C THR A 37 6.44 2.16 -15.44
N ILE A 38 5.15 1.86 -15.47
CA ILE A 38 4.63 0.56 -15.04
C ILE A 38 4.94 -0.46 -16.13
N SER A 39 5.80 -1.43 -15.83
CA SER A 39 6.14 -2.52 -16.75
C SER A 39 5.08 -3.61 -16.73
N ASP A 40 4.62 -4.03 -15.55
CA ASP A 40 3.64 -5.12 -15.42
C ASP A 40 2.81 -4.99 -14.13
N ILE A 41 1.68 -5.72 -14.10
CA ILE A 41 0.81 -5.85 -12.92
C ILE A 41 0.86 -7.29 -12.42
N LEU A 42 1.42 -7.49 -11.23
CA LEU A 42 1.76 -8.79 -10.68
C LEU A 42 0.80 -9.24 -9.57
N HIS A 43 0.41 -10.51 -9.61
CA HIS A 43 -0.21 -11.15 -8.45
C HIS A 43 0.86 -11.67 -7.50
N SER A 44 0.79 -11.29 -6.23
CA SER A 44 1.67 -11.80 -5.17
C SER A 44 0.86 -12.45 -4.06
N SER A 45 1.14 -13.71 -3.74
CA SER A 45 0.46 -14.45 -2.66
C SER A 45 0.72 -13.86 -1.26
N GLY A 46 1.76 -13.05 -1.11
CA GLY A 46 2.09 -12.33 0.13
C GLY A 46 1.34 -11.02 0.34
N HIS A 47 0.65 -10.54 -0.70
CA HIS A 47 -0.05 -9.26 -0.68
C HIS A 47 -1.54 -9.48 -1.01
N SER A 48 -2.41 -8.73 -0.34
CA SER A 48 -3.84 -8.76 -0.64
C SER A 48 -4.19 -7.94 -1.89
N ALA A 49 -3.41 -6.90 -2.15
CA ALA A 49 -3.52 -6.04 -3.32
C ALA A 49 -2.65 -6.56 -4.46
N PRO A 50 -3.02 -6.34 -5.73
CA PRO A 50 -2.09 -6.51 -6.84
C PRO A 50 -0.90 -5.58 -6.69
N LEU A 51 0.25 -5.99 -7.20
CA LEU A 51 1.46 -5.18 -7.24
C LEU A 51 1.70 -4.68 -8.66
N ILE A 52 2.23 -3.47 -8.76
CA ILE A 52 2.83 -2.94 -9.99
C ILE A 52 4.34 -3.11 -9.91
N GLU A 53 4.92 -3.57 -10.99
CA GLU A 53 6.34 -3.50 -11.24
C GLU A 53 6.64 -2.22 -11.99
N MET A 54 7.55 -1.44 -11.47
CA MET A 54 7.89 -0.12 -12.01
C MET A 54 9.36 -0.08 -12.38
N GLU A 55 9.63 0.52 -13.52
CA GLU A 55 10.97 0.88 -13.96
C GLU A 55 11.15 2.38 -13.79
N TYR A 56 12.09 2.75 -12.93
CA TYR A 56 12.41 4.14 -12.64
C TYR A 56 13.32 4.73 -13.73
N SER A 57 13.31 6.05 -13.86
CA SER A 57 14.18 6.78 -14.83
C SER A 57 15.67 6.57 -14.62
N ASN A 58 16.10 6.05 -13.47
CA ASN A 58 17.49 5.66 -13.19
C ASN A 58 17.82 4.20 -13.56
N GLY A 59 16.88 3.46 -14.16
CA GLY A 59 17.06 2.05 -14.55
C GLY A 59 16.84 1.05 -13.41
N GLU A 60 16.53 1.49 -12.20
CA GLU A 60 16.16 0.59 -11.11
C GLU A 60 14.72 0.10 -11.27
N THR A 61 14.42 -1.09 -10.73
CA THR A 61 13.07 -1.63 -10.67
C THR A 61 12.56 -1.66 -9.24
N GLY A 62 11.24 -1.48 -9.07
CA GLY A 62 10.61 -1.50 -7.76
C GLY A 62 9.21 -2.06 -7.81
N LEU A 63 8.70 -2.48 -6.65
CA LEU A 63 7.35 -3.00 -6.48
C LEU A 63 6.54 -2.08 -5.58
N LEU A 64 5.31 -1.72 -6.00
CA LEU A 64 4.33 -1.01 -5.16
C LEU A 64 2.95 -1.65 -5.27
N GLN A 65 2.04 -1.27 -4.36
CA GLN A 65 0.63 -1.62 -4.49
C GLN A 65 0.02 -0.85 -5.66
N ALA A 66 -0.70 -1.57 -6.53
CA ALA A 66 -1.35 -0.97 -7.68
C ALA A 66 -2.46 0.01 -7.26
N PRO A 67 -2.49 1.23 -7.79
CA PRO A 67 -3.67 2.09 -7.70
C PRO A 67 -4.82 1.52 -8.53
N GLU A 68 -6.04 1.92 -8.20
CA GLU A 68 -7.21 1.53 -8.98
C GLU A 68 -7.19 2.20 -10.35
N GLY A 69 -7.56 1.45 -11.39
CA GLY A 69 -7.67 1.94 -12.77
C GLY A 69 -6.35 2.06 -13.55
N VAL A 70 -5.23 1.60 -12.98
CA VAL A 70 -3.92 1.66 -13.63
C VAL A 70 -3.73 0.51 -14.63
N LYS A 71 -2.94 0.74 -15.66
CA LYS A 71 -2.54 -0.26 -16.68
C LYS A 71 -1.03 -0.23 -16.92
N ALA A 72 -0.52 -1.31 -17.50
CA ALA A 72 0.86 -1.37 -17.96
C ALA A 72 1.13 -0.28 -19.02
N GLY A 73 2.28 0.37 -18.93
CA GLY A 73 2.67 1.51 -19.76
C GLY A 73 2.31 2.88 -19.15
N ASP A 74 1.49 2.94 -18.10
CA ASP A 74 1.19 4.21 -17.42
C ASP A 74 2.44 4.74 -16.70
N LYS A 75 2.54 6.07 -16.63
CA LYS A 75 3.62 6.76 -15.92
C LYS A 75 3.16 7.22 -14.55
N ILE A 76 4.01 7.00 -13.56
CA ILE A 76 3.87 7.48 -12.19
C ILE A 76 4.98 8.47 -11.91
N GLU A 77 4.63 9.60 -11.34
CA GLU A 77 5.56 10.63 -10.96
C GLU A 77 5.77 10.63 -9.44
N ILE A 78 7.01 10.87 -9.04
CA ILE A 78 7.45 10.89 -7.65
C ILE A 78 8.16 12.21 -7.39
N GLY A 79 7.77 12.95 -6.38
CA GLY A 79 8.46 14.19 -6.05
C GLY A 79 7.59 15.22 -5.34
N ASN A 80 8.17 16.40 -5.11
CA ASN A 80 7.48 17.47 -4.38
C ASN A 80 6.48 18.25 -5.25
N ASN A 81 6.81 18.51 -6.51
CA ASN A 81 6.01 19.33 -7.43
C ASN A 81 5.41 18.48 -8.54
N VAL A 82 4.69 17.45 -8.14
CA VAL A 82 4.05 16.49 -9.04
C VAL A 82 2.55 16.77 -9.07
N GLU A 83 1.92 16.51 -10.22
CA GLU A 83 0.47 16.65 -10.39
C GLU A 83 -0.29 15.74 -9.42
N ILE A 84 -1.42 16.23 -8.91
CA ILE A 84 -2.31 15.47 -8.02
C ILE A 84 -3.13 14.49 -8.86
N LYS A 85 -2.52 13.36 -9.22
CA LYS A 85 -3.11 12.29 -10.01
C LYS A 85 -3.03 10.96 -9.27
N ALA A 86 -4.03 10.11 -9.46
CA ALA A 86 -4.01 8.76 -8.87
C ALA A 86 -2.77 7.98 -9.31
N GLY A 87 -2.07 7.39 -8.34
CA GLY A 87 -0.81 6.67 -8.53
C GLY A 87 0.45 7.50 -8.25
N ASN A 88 0.39 8.82 -8.32
CA ASN A 88 1.54 9.67 -8.06
C ASN A 88 1.92 9.67 -6.56
N ILE A 89 3.20 9.84 -6.30
CA ILE A 89 3.80 9.77 -4.96
C ILE A 89 4.28 11.15 -4.55
N LEU A 90 3.67 11.70 -3.50
CA LEU A 90 4.00 13.02 -2.97
C LEU A 90 4.18 12.98 -1.45
N PRO A 91 4.93 13.95 -0.88
CA PRO A 91 4.89 14.20 0.55
C PRO A 91 3.52 14.72 0.97
N LEU A 92 3.07 14.36 2.16
CA LEU A 92 1.74 14.69 2.68
C LEU A 92 1.44 16.19 2.68
N LYS A 93 2.46 17.03 2.92
CA LYS A 93 2.32 18.49 2.90
C LYS A 93 1.77 19.04 1.57
N ASN A 94 2.06 18.36 0.46
CA ASN A 94 1.68 18.81 -0.89
C ASN A 94 0.36 18.23 -1.37
N ILE A 95 -0.20 17.25 -0.66
CA ILE A 95 -1.48 16.61 -1.00
C ILE A 95 -2.61 17.43 -0.37
N PRO A 96 -3.68 17.78 -1.10
CA PRO A 96 -4.79 18.58 -0.56
C PRO A 96 -5.58 17.84 0.52
N GLU A 97 -6.26 18.59 1.36
CA GLU A 97 -7.23 18.06 2.32
C GLU A 97 -8.39 17.38 1.59
N GLY A 98 -8.95 16.34 2.17
CA GLY A 98 -10.02 15.52 1.57
C GLY A 98 -9.52 14.49 0.56
N ALA A 99 -8.27 14.54 0.11
CA ALA A 99 -7.74 13.57 -0.84
C ALA A 99 -7.65 12.17 -0.24
N SER A 100 -7.96 11.17 -1.07
CA SER A 100 -7.73 9.76 -0.76
C SER A 100 -6.28 9.40 -1.01
N ILE A 101 -5.65 8.75 -0.04
CA ILE A 101 -4.24 8.36 -0.08
C ILE A 101 -4.05 6.95 0.45
N TYR A 102 -2.95 6.31 0.08
CA TYR A 102 -2.58 5.00 0.59
C TYR A 102 -1.06 4.81 0.65
N ASN A 103 -0.61 3.67 1.19
CA ASN A 103 0.80 3.32 1.39
C ASN A 103 1.60 4.42 2.10
N ILE A 104 1.06 4.95 3.20
CA ILE A 104 1.60 6.10 3.92
C ILE A 104 2.83 5.68 4.72
N GLU A 105 3.89 6.47 4.69
CA GLU A 105 5.06 6.31 5.54
C GLU A 105 4.74 6.63 7.00
N ALA A 106 5.35 5.89 7.94
CA ALA A 106 5.27 6.19 9.38
C ALA A 106 6.31 7.25 9.77
N ASN A 107 7.49 7.15 9.19
CA ASN A 107 8.56 8.13 9.26
C ASN A 107 9.06 8.37 7.83
N PRO A 108 9.58 9.56 7.53
CA PRO A 108 10.14 9.84 6.21
C PRO A 108 11.19 8.82 5.81
N GLY A 109 11.07 8.26 4.58
CA GLY A 109 12.02 7.30 4.04
C GLY A 109 11.82 5.83 4.47
N ASP A 110 10.78 5.48 5.21
CA ASP A 110 10.55 4.08 5.67
C ASP A 110 9.87 3.17 4.64
N GLY A 111 9.52 3.70 3.48
CA GLY A 111 9.02 2.95 2.32
C GLY A 111 7.53 2.64 2.33
N GLY A 112 6.78 3.22 3.25
CA GLY A 112 5.33 3.04 3.37
C GLY A 112 4.93 1.84 4.25
N LYS A 113 4.07 2.12 5.23
CA LYS A 113 3.62 1.13 6.22
C LYS A 113 2.12 1.11 6.46
N PHE A 114 1.43 2.23 6.30
CA PHE A 114 0.00 2.33 6.57
C PHE A 114 -0.82 2.20 5.29
N VAL A 115 -2.01 1.62 5.42
CA VAL A 115 -3.00 1.48 4.33
C VAL A 115 -2.41 0.79 3.11
N ARG A 116 -2.26 -0.54 3.21
CA ARG A 116 -1.60 -1.37 2.18
C ARG A 116 -2.47 -2.53 1.68
N ALA A 117 -3.66 -2.69 2.25
CA ALA A 117 -4.59 -3.75 1.87
C ALA A 117 -5.44 -3.35 0.66
N SER A 118 -5.85 -4.35 -0.14
CA SER A 118 -6.70 -4.16 -1.32
C SER A 118 -7.97 -3.35 -1.01
N GLY A 119 -8.32 -2.41 -1.87
CA GLY A 119 -9.46 -1.52 -1.71
C GLY A 119 -9.33 -0.51 -0.57
N GLY A 120 -8.18 -0.47 0.12
CA GLY A 120 -7.94 0.45 1.23
C GLY A 120 -7.55 1.84 0.77
N PHE A 121 -8.02 2.84 1.50
CA PHE A 121 -7.58 4.23 1.39
C PHE A 121 -7.70 4.91 2.75
N ALA A 122 -6.99 5.99 2.95
CA ALA A 122 -7.11 6.92 4.05
C ALA A 122 -7.46 8.30 3.50
N LYS A 123 -7.99 9.19 4.34
CA LYS A 123 -8.29 10.57 3.95
C LYS A 123 -7.48 11.56 4.75
N ILE A 124 -6.93 12.56 4.10
CA ILE A 124 -6.37 13.73 4.80
C ILE A 124 -7.53 14.58 5.30
N ILE A 125 -7.59 14.79 6.61
CA ILE A 125 -8.65 15.57 7.24
C ILE A 125 -8.24 17.03 7.34
N THR A 126 -7.08 17.31 7.93
CA THR A 126 -6.58 18.66 8.12
C THR A 126 -5.06 18.68 8.22
N LYS A 127 -4.49 19.82 7.90
CA LYS A 127 -3.08 20.12 8.06
C LYS A 127 -2.94 21.10 9.21
N THR A 128 -2.15 20.72 10.22
CA THR A 128 -1.82 21.55 11.39
C THR A 128 -0.33 21.85 11.42
N GLU A 129 0.08 22.77 12.26
CA GLU A 129 1.51 23.10 12.47
C GLU A 129 2.28 21.89 13.01
N ASP A 130 1.65 21.09 13.85
CA ASP A 130 2.24 19.88 14.45
C ASP A 130 2.32 18.69 13.49
N GLY A 131 1.61 18.74 12.35
CA GLY A 131 1.59 17.65 11.35
C GLY A 131 0.27 17.52 10.61
N ILE A 132 0.14 16.43 9.89
CA ILE A 132 -0.99 16.15 9.02
C ILE A 132 -1.86 15.07 9.61
N VAL A 133 -3.12 15.39 9.90
CA VAL A 133 -4.10 14.48 10.48
C VAL A 133 -4.76 13.68 9.36
N VAL A 134 -4.61 12.37 9.44
CA VAL A 134 -5.14 11.41 8.47
C VAL A 134 -6.10 10.46 9.16
N GLU A 135 -7.28 10.24 8.57
CA GLU A 135 -8.24 9.22 8.96
C GLU A 135 -7.93 7.91 8.25
N LEU A 136 -7.60 6.90 9.05
CA LEU A 136 -7.28 5.56 8.57
C LEU A 136 -8.57 4.75 8.27
N PRO A 137 -8.49 3.64 7.50
CA PRO A 137 -9.64 2.76 7.22
C PRO A 137 -10.34 2.20 8.48
N SER A 138 -9.69 2.25 9.63
CA SER A 138 -10.24 1.87 10.93
C SER A 138 -11.04 3.00 11.61
N SER A 139 -11.28 4.12 10.92
CA SER A 139 -11.87 5.36 11.44
C SER A 139 -11.06 6.03 12.57
N LYS A 140 -9.84 5.56 12.80
CA LYS A 140 -8.93 6.19 13.75
C LYS A 140 -8.15 7.31 13.05
N ARG A 141 -8.02 8.44 13.73
CA ARG A 141 -7.19 9.57 13.27
C ARG A 141 -5.78 9.43 13.80
N ARG A 142 -4.82 9.74 12.97
CA ARG A 142 -3.40 9.74 13.32
C ARG A 142 -2.71 10.92 12.67
N THR A 143 -1.81 11.56 13.42
CA THR A 143 -0.94 12.63 12.91
C THR A 143 0.34 12.03 12.35
N PHE A 144 0.75 12.52 11.18
CA PHE A 144 1.96 12.15 10.47
C PHE A 144 2.82 13.36 10.21
N LEU A 145 4.13 13.16 10.07
CA LEU A 145 5.04 14.22 9.71
C LEU A 145 4.76 14.71 8.27
N PRO A 146 4.90 16.01 7.98
CA PRO A 146 4.62 16.60 6.67
C PRO A 146 5.47 16.03 5.52
N GLU A 147 6.68 15.55 5.82
CA GLU A 147 7.63 14.96 4.87
C GLU A 147 7.33 13.49 4.55
N CYS A 148 6.47 12.81 5.32
CA CYS A 148 6.05 11.43 5.02
C CYS A 148 5.40 11.38 3.64
N ARG A 149 5.81 10.41 2.81
CA ARG A 149 5.26 10.22 1.47
C ARG A 149 4.02 9.33 1.52
N ALA A 150 3.14 9.54 0.57
CA ALA A 150 1.98 8.70 0.32
C ALA A 150 1.67 8.63 -1.18
N ILE A 151 0.90 7.64 -1.58
CA ILE A 151 0.38 7.54 -2.95
C ILE A 151 -1.04 8.09 -2.97
N ILE A 152 -1.37 8.86 -3.99
CA ILE A 152 -2.71 9.40 -4.19
C ILE A 152 -3.63 8.32 -4.79
N GLY A 153 -4.84 8.20 -4.26
CA GLY A 153 -5.88 7.32 -4.80
C GLY A 153 -6.29 6.20 -3.84
N ILE A 154 -6.81 5.14 -4.41
CA ILE A 154 -7.34 3.95 -3.74
C ILE A 154 -6.54 2.73 -4.24
N ILE A 155 -6.28 1.76 -3.37
CA ILE A 155 -5.60 0.52 -3.75
C ILE A 155 -6.54 -0.35 -4.57
N ALA A 156 -6.06 -0.90 -5.68
CA ALA A 156 -6.80 -1.82 -6.52
C ALA A 156 -7.23 -3.10 -5.77
N GLY A 157 -8.21 -3.81 -6.31
CA GLY A 157 -8.72 -5.06 -5.75
C GLY A 157 -9.71 -4.87 -4.61
N SER A 158 -10.53 -3.81 -4.64
CA SER A 158 -11.71 -3.62 -3.78
C SER A 158 -12.72 -4.75 -3.95
N GLY A 159 -13.69 -4.86 -3.02
CA GLY A 159 -14.74 -5.89 -3.05
C GLY A 159 -14.28 -7.30 -2.63
N ARG A 160 -13.02 -7.54 -2.37
CA ARG A 160 -12.51 -8.86 -1.98
C ARG A 160 -13.18 -9.42 -0.72
N LEU A 161 -13.52 -8.58 0.23
CA LEU A 161 -14.18 -8.96 1.49
C LEU A 161 -15.68 -9.21 1.34
N GLU A 162 -16.27 -8.74 0.26
CA GLU A 162 -17.70 -8.87 -0.05
C GLU A 162 -18.04 -10.21 -0.73
N LYS A 163 -17.01 -10.89 -1.26
CA LYS A 163 -17.18 -12.22 -1.87
C LYS A 163 -17.74 -13.22 -0.86
N PRO A 164 -18.82 -13.95 -1.20
CA PRO A 164 -19.40 -14.95 -0.33
C PRO A 164 -18.44 -16.14 -0.10
N PHE A 165 -18.50 -16.74 1.07
CA PHE A 165 -17.82 -18.01 1.34
C PHE A 165 -18.61 -19.16 0.69
N LEU A 166 -18.06 -19.74 -0.35
CA LEU A 166 -18.71 -20.85 -1.06
C LEU A 166 -18.66 -22.19 -0.31
N LYS A 167 -17.75 -22.32 0.66
CA LYS A 167 -17.52 -23.54 1.43
C LYS A 167 -17.50 -23.23 2.93
N ALA A 168 -18.18 -24.06 3.72
CA ALA A 168 -18.19 -23.96 5.19
C ALA A 168 -16.77 -23.99 5.79
N GLY A 169 -15.88 -24.84 5.27
CA GLY A 169 -14.49 -24.91 5.68
C GLY A 169 -13.73 -23.60 5.50
N THR A 170 -13.95 -22.87 4.39
CA THR A 170 -13.33 -21.56 4.16
C THR A 170 -13.79 -20.55 5.19
N LYS A 171 -15.11 -20.53 5.52
CA LYS A 171 -15.68 -19.66 6.56
C LYS A 171 -15.10 -20.00 7.94
N PHE A 172 -15.04 -21.31 8.28
CA PHE A 172 -14.48 -21.77 9.54
C PHE A 172 -13.03 -21.31 9.73
N PHE A 173 -12.15 -21.53 8.73
CA PHE A 173 -10.76 -21.09 8.83
C PHE A 173 -10.61 -19.56 8.88
N ALA A 174 -11.44 -18.82 8.15
CA ALA A 174 -11.42 -17.36 8.21
C ALA A 174 -11.82 -16.82 9.60
N MET A 175 -12.85 -17.40 10.22
CA MET A 175 -13.28 -17.04 11.58
C MET A 175 -12.22 -17.43 12.63
N ARG A 176 -11.66 -18.63 12.51
CA ARG A 176 -10.59 -19.09 13.40
C ARG A 176 -9.33 -18.22 13.31
N ALA A 177 -8.98 -17.72 12.12
CA ALA A 177 -7.86 -16.79 11.94
C ALA A 177 -8.10 -15.44 12.64
N LYS A 178 -9.37 -15.02 12.75
CA LYS A 178 -9.79 -13.79 13.47
C LYS A 178 -10.03 -14.03 14.98
N ASN A 179 -9.82 -15.24 15.49
CA ASN A 179 -10.14 -15.64 16.87
C ASN A 179 -11.61 -15.41 17.26
N LYS A 180 -12.52 -15.62 16.31
CA LYS A 180 -13.98 -15.55 16.50
C LYS A 180 -14.58 -16.94 16.44
#